data_d59084da134d2351e88a1274c8a1289f
#
_entry.id   d59084da134d2351e88a1274c8a1289f
#
_cell.length_a   1.000
_cell.length_b   1.000
_cell.length_c   1.000
_cell.angle_alpha   90.00
_cell.angle_beta   90.00
_cell.angle_gamma   90.00
#
_symmetry.space_group_name_H-M   'P 1'
#
loop_
_entity.id
_entity.type
_entity.pdbx_description
1 polymer ?
#
loop_
_entity_poly.entity_id
_entity_poly.type
_entity_poly.pdbx_seq_one_letter_code
_entity_poly.pdbx_strand_id
1 'polypeptide(L)'
;MKMIPDNIKREILAYGAENIVSIIGEYVPLRKTARAYVACCPFHAEKTPSFSADPGRKTWHCFGSCGEGGDVAKFLMKIDGISFPVALERLARRGGITIPNGDSGEERERRGMLNALAKAQQFYHNSLLQNQNGAKAYVGTRMTETMVRQFGIGFAPVGGKALVDFIDKERLPLNVAEKVGLIKKDAAGNYRDTFRGRVMFPIKDKAGYIIAFAGRTISSTKSRCKYINSPETPLFRKSATLFGLDGAIEAMKLKGEVYVVEGYIDLMQMWAAGINNVVATCGTAFTREHVAILKRYVRRLNLMFDGDDAGRKALQKGILLAVKEEMKTSVFIFPEGQDPDSFFKNGGKIENLITMSGFDFLKQSGIEMNATMQNLHRLERLENGVAYMAKTMPDVARLLAKRGNLGELFSPEVIPAIEETINNHGGART
;
A
#
# COMPACT_ATOMS: atom_id res chain seq x y z
N MET A 1 -23.00 20.36 13.42
CA MET A 1 -21.53 20.58 13.37
C MET A 1 -21.18 21.52 14.53
N LYS A 2 -20.52 21.03 15.59
CA LYS A 2 -20.02 21.92 16.67
C LYS A 2 -18.80 22.65 16.11
N MET A 3 -18.83 23.98 16.13
CA MET A 3 -17.72 24.80 15.64
C MET A 3 -16.55 24.73 16.62
N ILE A 4 -15.34 24.46 16.10
CA ILE A 4 -14.10 24.69 16.87
C ILE A 4 -14.05 26.19 17.14
N PRO A 5 -13.86 26.62 18.41
CA PRO A 5 -13.75 28.04 18.72
C PRO A 5 -12.67 28.74 17.90
N ASP A 6 -12.92 29.96 17.43
CA ASP A 6 -12.05 30.66 16.48
C ASP A 6 -10.63 30.92 17.05
N ASN A 7 -10.51 31.11 18.36
CA ASN A 7 -9.20 31.22 19.02
C ASN A 7 -8.41 29.91 18.93
N ILE A 8 -9.02 28.77 19.18
CA ILE A 8 -8.40 27.44 19.09
C ILE A 8 -8.10 27.10 17.63
N LYS A 9 -9.01 27.41 16.71
CA LYS A 9 -8.77 27.24 15.27
C LYS A 9 -7.54 28.01 14.80
N ARG A 10 -7.38 29.26 15.26
CA ARG A 10 -6.19 30.07 14.96
C ARG A 10 -4.92 29.47 15.54
N GLU A 11 -4.96 28.97 16.76
CA GLU A 11 -3.83 28.30 17.41
C GLU A 11 -3.39 27.05 16.65
N ILE A 12 -4.34 26.20 16.24
CA ILE A 12 -4.09 24.98 15.46
C ILE A 12 -3.47 25.33 14.08
N LEU A 13 -4.00 26.33 13.40
CA LEU A 13 -3.48 26.75 12.11
C LEU A 13 -2.09 27.38 12.25
N ALA A 14 -1.83 28.14 13.34
CA ALA A 14 -0.52 28.68 13.63
C ALA A 14 0.52 27.57 13.87
N TYR A 15 0.17 26.56 14.67
CA TYR A 15 1.02 25.37 14.83
C TYR A 15 1.33 24.69 13.51
N GLY A 16 0.31 24.45 12.68
CA GLY A 16 0.49 23.87 11.34
C GLY A 16 1.41 24.71 10.46
N ALA A 17 1.24 26.02 10.49
CA ALA A 17 2.03 26.98 9.73
C ALA A 17 3.52 26.98 10.14
N GLU A 18 3.81 26.90 11.42
CA GLU A 18 5.18 26.83 11.96
C GLU A 18 5.87 25.50 11.66
N ASN A 19 5.11 24.43 11.59
CA ASN A 19 5.60 23.07 11.35
C ASN A 19 5.37 22.56 9.93
N ILE A 20 5.13 23.47 8.96
CA ILE A 20 4.76 23.11 7.58
C ILE A 20 5.72 22.13 6.92
N VAL A 21 7.02 22.36 7.05
CA VAL A 21 8.07 21.53 6.44
C VAL A 21 8.10 20.13 7.05
N SER A 22 8.02 20.05 8.38
CA SER A 22 8.01 18.77 9.11
C SER A 22 6.79 17.94 8.75
N ILE A 23 5.60 18.58 8.73
CA ILE A 23 4.34 17.88 8.47
C ILE A 23 4.27 17.42 7.01
N ILE A 24 4.61 18.26 6.05
CA ILE A 24 4.61 17.90 4.62
C ILE A 24 5.70 16.88 4.33
N GLY A 25 6.86 16.99 4.99
CA GLY A 25 7.98 16.06 4.81
C GLY A 25 7.69 14.61 5.16
N GLU A 26 6.63 14.34 5.94
CA GLU A 26 6.18 12.96 6.20
C GLU A 26 5.46 12.32 5.00
N TYR A 27 4.94 13.14 4.10
CA TYR A 27 4.19 12.70 2.91
C TYR A 27 5.03 12.78 1.64
N VAL A 28 5.95 13.75 1.57
CA VAL A 28 6.69 14.09 0.36
C VAL A 28 8.17 14.23 0.70
N PRO A 29 9.10 13.63 -0.07
CA PRO A 29 10.54 13.78 0.15
C PRO A 29 11.00 15.19 -0.22
N LEU A 30 10.96 16.10 0.74
CA LEU A 30 11.33 17.49 0.59
C LEU A 30 12.87 17.67 0.56
N ARG A 31 13.39 18.37 -0.44
CA ARG A 31 14.79 18.79 -0.54
C ARG A 31 14.92 20.26 -0.23
N LYS A 32 15.83 20.61 0.69
CA LYS A 32 16.09 22.01 1.07
C LYS A 32 16.78 22.77 -0.06
N THR A 33 16.30 23.97 -0.33
CA THR A 33 16.93 24.99 -1.20
C THR A 33 17.28 26.23 -0.38
N ALA A 34 17.82 27.28 -1.01
CA ALA A 34 18.20 28.49 -0.29
C ALA A 34 17.05 29.18 0.46
N ARG A 35 15.81 29.10 -0.04
CA ARG A 35 14.65 29.84 0.51
C ARG A 35 13.45 28.95 0.87
N ALA A 36 13.38 27.71 0.36
CA ALA A 36 12.22 26.85 0.51
C ALA A 36 12.61 25.37 0.49
N TYR A 37 11.63 24.49 0.62
CA TYR A 37 11.78 23.05 0.47
C TYR A 37 10.99 22.59 -0.74
N VAL A 38 11.62 21.86 -1.66
CA VAL A 38 11.03 21.48 -2.95
C VAL A 38 10.95 19.97 -3.12
N ALA A 39 9.94 19.53 -3.86
CA ALA A 39 9.75 18.13 -4.26
C ALA A 39 8.92 18.04 -5.54
N CYS A 40 8.81 16.84 -6.12
CA CYS A 40 7.75 16.55 -7.09
C CYS A 40 6.39 16.64 -6.43
N CYS A 41 5.40 17.20 -7.13
CA CYS A 41 4.07 17.42 -6.59
C CYS A 41 3.35 16.09 -6.33
N PRO A 42 2.76 15.86 -5.14
CA PRO A 42 2.02 14.65 -4.85
C PRO A 42 0.62 14.62 -5.48
N PHE A 43 0.19 15.72 -6.11
CA PHE A 43 -1.17 15.89 -6.62
C PHE A 43 -1.28 15.73 -8.14
N HIS A 44 -0.16 15.68 -8.85
CA HIS A 44 -0.09 15.37 -10.29
C HIS A 44 1.24 14.70 -10.62
N ALA A 45 1.28 14.01 -11.76
CA ALA A 45 2.49 13.35 -12.22
C ALA A 45 3.46 14.38 -12.84
N GLU A 46 4.70 14.39 -12.36
CA GLU A 46 5.78 15.24 -12.91
C GLU A 46 7.15 14.60 -12.65
N LYS A 47 8.15 15.00 -13.44
CA LYS A 47 9.54 14.53 -13.31
C LYS A 47 10.46 15.59 -12.69
N THR A 48 10.09 16.85 -12.79
CA THR A 48 10.85 17.98 -12.24
C THR A 48 10.13 18.55 -11.02
N PRO A 49 10.85 18.83 -9.92
CA PRO A 49 10.25 19.37 -8.72
C PRO A 49 9.56 20.72 -8.97
N SER A 50 8.25 20.76 -8.81
CA SER A 50 7.44 22.00 -8.92
C SER A 50 6.71 22.32 -7.62
N PHE A 51 6.65 21.40 -6.68
CA PHE A 51 6.07 21.61 -5.36
C PHE A 51 7.06 22.31 -4.44
N SER A 52 6.63 23.37 -3.77
CA SER A 52 7.44 24.16 -2.84
C SER A 52 6.71 24.34 -1.52
N ALA A 53 7.36 24.01 -0.39
CA ALA A 53 6.93 24.36 0.95
C ALA A 53 7.85 25.47 1.48
N ASP A 54 7.28 26.64 1.76
CA ASP A 54 7.99 27.84 2.20
C ASP A 54 7.73 28.08 3.69
N PRO A 55 8.71 27.83 4.56
CA PRO A 55 8.55 28.06 6.00
C PRO A 55 8.45 29.56 6.35
N GLY A 56 9.00 30.45 5.55
CA GLY A 56 8.92 31.91 5.76
C GLY A 56 7.51 32.44 5.46
N ARG A 57 6.90 31.97 4.38
CA ARG A 57 5.52 32.30 4.02
C ARG A 57 4.49 31.41 4.72
N LYS A 58 4.94 30.31 5.35
CA LYS A 58 4.09 29.34 6.04
C LYS A 58 3.03 28.70 5.12
N THR A 59 3.36 28.56 3.83
CA THR A 59 2.47 28.00 2.79
C THR A 59 3.22 27.04 1.90
N TRP A 60 2.47 26.23 1.20
CA TRP A 60 2.97 25.42 0.08
C TRP A 60 2.32 25.85 -1.22
N HIS A 61 3.01 25.66 -2.34
CA HIS A 61 2.51 25.95 -3.67
C HIS A 61 3.14 25.00 -4.70
N CYS A 62 2.36 24.54 -5.65
CA CYS A 62 2.83 23.85 -6.83
C CYS A 62 2.88 24.80 -8.01
N PHE A 63 4.07 25.00 -8.57
CA PHE A 63 4.31 25.82 -9.77
C PHE A 63 4.16 25.02 -11.06
N GLY A 64 3.78 23.72 -10.97
CA GLY A 64 3.51 22.84 -12.10
C GLY A 64 2.05 22.88 -12.55
N SER A 65 1.63 21.81 -13.24
CA SER A 65 0.33 21.75 -13.95
C SER A 65 -0.90 21.88 -13.07
N CYS A 66 -0.85 21.54 -11.76
CA CYS A 66 -2.02 21.66 -10.91
C CYS A 66 -2.21 23.08 -10.33
N GLY A 67 -1.18 23.93 -10.25
CA GLY A 67 -1.28 25.31 -9.73
C GLY A 67 -1.81 25.44 -8.31
N GLU A 68 -1.83 24.34 -7.55
CA GLU A 68 -2.45 24.25 -6.22
C GLU A 68 -1.54 24.78 -5.13
N GLY A 69 -2.15 25.37 -4.11
CA GLY A 69 -1.40 25.90 -2.98
C GLY A 69 -2.29 26.16 -1.76
N GLY A 70 -1.69 26.40 -0.61
CA GLY A 70 -2.41 26.71 0.61
C GLY A 70 -1.58 26.51 1.88
N ASP A 71 -2.30 26.37 3.00
CA ASP A 71 -1.75 26.03 4.29
C ASP A 71 -1.63 24.51 4.49
N VAL A 72 -1.12 24.09 5.65
CA VAL A 72 -0.98 22.67 6.02
C VAL A 72 -2.33 21.97 6.10
N ALA A 73 -3.38 22.66 6.57
CA ALA A 73 -4.70 22.04 6.66
C ALA A 73 -5.22 21.68 5.25
N LYS A 74 -5.09 22.59 4.27
CA LYS A 74 -5.44 22.31 2.87
C LYS A 74 -4.58 21.20 2.27
N PHE A 75 -3.30 21.12 2.64
CA PHE A 75 -2.44 20.01 2.21
C PHE A 75 -2.97 18.67 2.71
N LEU A 76 -3.26 18.56 4.03
CA LEU A 76 -3.79 17.33 4.64
C LEU A 76 -5.15 16.93 4.04
N MET A 77 -6.02 17.92 3.80
CA MET A 77 -7.31 17.67 3.13
C MET A 77 -7.13 17.02 1.77
N LYS A 78 -6.18 17.49 0.97
CA LYS A 78 -5.94 16.96 -0.38
C LYS A 78 -5.22 15.63 -0.39
N ILE A 79 -4.17 15.49 0.42
CA ILE A 79 -3.34 14.29 0.39
C ILE A 79 -4.03 13.06 1.00
N ASP A 80 -4.84 13.27 2.02
CA ASP A 80 -5.53 12.21 2.75
C ASP A 80 -7.04 12.11 2.40
N GLY A 81 -7.57 13.04 1.59
CA GLY A 81 -9.00 13.07 1.22
C GLY A 81 -9.93 13.34 2.41
N ILE A 82 -9.49 14.14 3.39
CA ILE A 82 -10.23 14.42 4.62
C ILE A 82 -10.88 15.81 4.60
N SER A 83 -11.92 15.99 5.44
CA SER A 83 -12.56 17.29 5.59
C SER A 83 -11.71 18.27 6.42
N PHE A 84 -11.99 19.57 6.30
CA PHE A 84 -11.27 20.62 7.03
C PHE A 84 -11.32 20.43 8.57
N PRO A 85 -12.46 20.10 9.20
CA PRO A 85 -12.50 19.80 10.63
C PRO A 85 -11.57 18.65 11.04
N VAL A 86 -11.51 17.59 10.24
CA VAL A 86 -10.62 16.45 10.49
C VAL A 86 -9.16 16.83 10.37
N ALA A 87 -8.81 17.69 9.39
CA ALA A 87 -7.47 18.23 9.25
C ALA A 87 -7.06 19.07 10.47
N LEU A 88 -7.94 19.92 10.98
CA LEU A 88 -7.71 20.69 12.20
C LEU A 88 -7.51 19.79 13.43
N GLU A 89 -8.30 18.74 13.60
CA GLU A 89 -8.14 17.81 14.71
C GLU A 89 -6.81 17.06 14.68
N ARG A 90 -6.34 16.68 13.47
CA ARG A 90 -5.01 16.07 13.33
C ARG A 90 -3.89 17.03 13.71
N LEU A 91 -3.99 18.29 13.29
CA LEU A 91 -3.01 19.32 13.65
C LEU A 91 -3.03 19.60 15.14
N ALA A 92 -4.21 19.71 15.75
CA ALA A 92 -4.37 19.91 17.19
C ALA A 92 -3.71 18.79 18.01
N ARG A 93 -3.96 17.53 17.63
CA ARG A 93 -3.37 16.37 18.29
C ARG A 93 -1.84 16.38 18.21
N ARG A 94 -1.28 16.76 17.05
CA ARG A 94 0.17 16.87 16.87
C ARG A 94 0.77 18.00 17.71
N GLY A 95 0.07 19.12 17.82
CA GLY A 95 0.49 20.28 18.59
C GLY A 95 0.21 20.17 20.09
N GLY A 96 -0.43 19.10 20.56
CA GLY A 96 -0.88 19.00 21.95
C GLY A 96 -1.96 20.03 22.31
N ILE A 97 -2.63 20.61 21.29
CA ILE A 97 -3.66 21.64 21.48
C ILE A 97 -4.97 20.95 21.82
N THR A 98 -5.52 21.28 23.00
CA THR A 98 -6.80 20.74 23.43
C THR A 98 -7.94 21.46 22.75
N ILE A 99 -8.73 20.76 21.94
CA ILE A 99 -9.98 21.29 21.40
C ILE A 99 -11.07 21.10 22.47
N PRO A 100 -11.63 22.16 23.03
CA PRO A 100 -12.69 22.04 24.03
C PRO A 100 -13.94 21.39 23.41
N ASN A 101 -14.30 20.20 23.87
CA ASN A 101 -15.46 19.41 23.39
C ASN A 101 -15.45 18.94 21.93
N GLY A 102 -14.29 18.68 21.34
CA GLY A 102 -14.26 18.62 19.92
C GLY A 102 -13.59 17.45 19.23
N ASP A 103 -14.08 16.22 19.41
CA ASP A 103 -14.07 15.32 18.26
C ASP A 103 -15.17 15.74 17.32
N SER A 104 -14.88 15.94 16.01
CA SER A 104 -15.95 16.02 15.01
C SER A 104 -16.80 14.74 15.10
N GLY A 105 -18.09 14.83 14.79
CA GLY A 105 -18.94 13.63 14.75
C GLY A 105 -18.34 12.54 13.86
N GLU A 106 -17.72 12.91 12.75
CA GLU A 106 -17.05 12.03 11.80
C GLU A 106 -15.80 11.35 12.41
N GLU A 107 -14.96 12.09 13.15
CA GLU A 107 -13.77 11.49 13.77
C GLU A 107 -14.14 10.60 14.96
N ARG A 108 -15.16 10.96 15.73
CA ARG A 108 -15.71 10.10 16.77
C ARG A 108 -16.27 8.82 16.19
N GLU A 109 -17.02 8.93 15.09
CA GLU A 109 -17.56 7.78 14.36
C GLU A 109 -16.43 6.91 13.79
N ARG A 110 -15.42 7.54 13.15
CA ARG A 110 -14.24 6.85 12.64
C ARG A 110 -13.50 6.10 13.75
N ARG A 111 -13.27 6.73 14.90
CA ARG A 111 -12.65 6.07 16.06
C ARG A 111 -13.50 4.94 16.60
N GLY A 112 -14.82 5.12 16.66
CA GLY A 112 -15.76 4.05 17.02
C GLY A 112 -15.64 2.85 16.11
N MET A 113 -15.58 3.07 14.80
CA MET A 113 -15.38 2.03 13.78
C MET A 113 -14.03 1.31 13.94
N LEU A 114 -12.92 2.06 14.10
CA LEU A 114 -11.59 1.47 14.32
C LEU A 114 -11.51 0.68 15.63
N ASN A 115 -12.13 1.17 16.70
CA ASN A 115 -12.19 0.47 17.98
C ASN A 115 -12.97 -0.85 17.86
N ALA A 116 -14.11 -0.85 17.17
CA ALA A 116 -14.89 -2.07 16.93
C ALA A 116 -14.08 -3.13 16.16
N LEU A 117 -13.35 -2.71 15.13
CA LEU A 117 -12.47 -3.61 14.34
C LEU A 117 -11.29 -4.13 15.18
N ALA A 118 -10.65 -3.29 15.99
CA ALA A 118 -9.56 -3.69 16.86
C ALA A 118 -10.03 -4.70 17.93
N LYS A 119 -11.19 -4.48 18.53
CA LYS A 119 -11.82 -5.42 19.48
C LYS A 119 -12.20 -6.75 18.81
N ALA A 120 -12.74 -6.70 17.60
CA ALA A 120 -13.04 -7.90 16.82
C ALA A 120 -11.76 -8.69 16.50
N GLN A 121 -10.64 -8.03 16.20
CA GLN A 121 -9.36 -8.71 15.99
C GLN A 121 -8.89 -9.42 17.27
N GLN A 122 -8.96 -8.78 18.42
CA GLN A 122 -8.63 -9.42 19.70
C GLN A 122 -9.51 -10.65 19.96
N PHE A 123 -10.81 -10.52 19.71
CA PHE A 123 -11.76 -11.65 19.82
C PHE A 123 -11.37 -12.81 18.90
N TYR A 124 -11.13 -12.55 17.61
CA TYR A 124 -10.75 -13.60 16.66
C TYR A 124 -9.41 -14.23 17.00
N HIS A 125 -8.42 -13.43 17.41
CA HIS A 125 -7.11 -13.94 17.80
C HIS A 125 -7.21 -14.86 19.02
N ASN A 126 -7.91 -14.42 20.07
CA ASN A 126 -8.16 -15.24 21.26
C ASN A 126 -8.95 -16.53 20.92
N SER A 127 -9.94 -16.41 20.05
CA SER A 127 -10.70 -17.59 19.57
C SER A 127 -9.81 -18.61 18.86
N LEU A 128 -8.78 -18.16 18.12
CA LEU A 128 -7.81 -19.07 17.50
C LEU A 128 -6.91 -19.74 18.57
N LEU A 129 -6.41 -18.97 19.53
CA LEU A 129 -5.51 -19.48 20.58
C LEU A 129 -6.21 -20.51 21.48
N GLN A 130 -7.49 -20.29 21.80
CA GLN A 130 -8.30 -21.17 22.64
C GLN A 130 -8.88 -22.37 21.88
N ASN A 131 -8.95 -22.31 20.55
CA ASN A 131 -9.51 -23.37 19.72
C ASN A 131 -8.50 -24.51 19.56
N GLN A 132 -8.67 -25.58 20.32
CA GLN A 132 -7.82 -26.78 20.23
C GLN A 132 -8.17 -27.66 19.02
N ASN A 133 -9.32 -27.42 18.35
CA ASN A 133 -9.87 -28.30 17.31
C ASN A 133 -9.92 -27.61 15.94
N GLY A 134 -9.39 -28.23 14.90
CA GLY A 134 -9.58 -27.88 13.49
C GLY A 134 -8.91 -26.58 13.04
N ALA A 135 -9.25 -25.43 13.60
CA ALA A 135 -8.70 -24.14 13.15
C ALA A 135 -7.20 -24.00 13.43
N LYS A 136 -6.75 -24.35 14.64
CA LYS A 136 -5.33 -24.31 15.02
C LYS A 136 -4.51 -25.31 14.21
N ALA A 137 -5.03 -26.52 14.03
CA ALA A 137 -4.39 -27.53 13.18
C ALA A 137 -4.29 -27.05 11.73
N TYR A 138 -5.39 -26.52 11.17
CA TYR A 138 -5.41 -25.98 9.81
C TYR A 138 -4.40 -24.83 9.63
N VAL A 139 -4.33 -23.90 10.57
CA VAL A 139 -3.35 -22.80 10.55
C VAL A 139 -1.93 -23.36 10.62
N GLY A 140 -1.64 -24.31 11.51
CA GLY A 140 -0.33 -24.93 11.67
C GLY A 140 0.19 -25.67 10.43
N THR A 141 -0.70 -26.13 9.53
CA THR A 141 -0.27 -26.71 8.24
C THR A 141 0.20 -25.66 7.22
N ARG A 142 -0.11 -24.39 7.42
CA ARG A 142 0.11 -23.32 6.42
C ARG A 142 0.93 -22.14 6.91
N MET A 143 0.98 -21.92 8.21
CA MET A 143 1.57 -20.73 8.82
C MET A 143 2.37 -21.09 10.05
N THR A 144 3.49 -20.43 10.27
CA THR A 144 4.25 -20.51 11.51
C THR A 144 3.59 -19.70 12.62
N GLU A 145 3.93 -19.98 13.88
CA GLU A 145 3.46 -19.15 15.00
C GLU A 145 3.89 -17.68 14.87
N THR A 146 5.08 -17.45 14.33
CA THR A 146 5.58 -16.09 14.04
C THR A 146 4.67 -15.35 13.08
N MET A 147 4.27 -15.98 11.97
CA MET A 147 3.29 -15.42 11.02
C MET A 147 1.96 -15.11 11.71
N VAL A 148 1.44 -16.06 12.51
CA VAL A 148 0.16 -15.89 13.22
C VAL A 148 0.19 -14.66 14.13
N ARG A 149 1.26 -14.46 14.87
CA ARG A 149 1.43 -13.30 15.78
C ARG A 149 1.61 -12.00 15.00
N GLN A 150 2.50 -12.01 14.02
CA GLN A 150 2.88 -10.82 13.25
C GLN A 150 1.71 -10.26 12.44
N PHE A 151 0.95 -11.13 11.78
CA PHE A 151 -0.21 -10.71 11.00
C PHE A 151 -1.52 -10.67 11.81
N GLY A 152 -1.49 -11.03 13.10
CA GLY A 152 -2.65 -10.99 13.97
C GLY A 152 -3.77 -11.95 13.54
N ILE A 153 -3.38 -13.11 13.01
CA ILE A 153 -4.32 -14.12 12.50
C ILE A 153 -5.26 -14.60 13.62
N GLY A 154 -6.52 -14.81 13.29
CA GLY A 154 -7.55 -15.23 14.21
C GLY A 154 -8.48 -16.28 13.63
N PHE A 155 -9.54 -16.62 14.39
CA PHE A 155 -10.57 -17.54 13.96
C PHE A 155 -11.96 -17.01 14.31
N ALA A 156 -12.86 -16.98 13.33
CA ALA A 156 -14.28 -16.70 13.52
C ALA A 156 -15.02 -18.01 13.82
N PRO A 157 -15.62 -18.18 15.02
CA PRO A 157 -16.35 -19.38 15.41
C PRO A 157 -17.51 -19.74 14.46
N VAL A 158 -17.95 -21.00 14.50
CA VAL A 158 -18.92 -21.54 13.53
C VAL A 158 -20.35 -21.02 13.76
N GLY A 159 -20.74 -20.77 15.02
CA GLY A 159 -22.15 -20.56 15.44
C GLY A 159 -22.85 -19.33 14.86
N GLY A 160 -22.11 -18.28 14.46
CA GLY A 160 -22.67 -17.10 13.81
C GLY A 160 -23.31 -16.05 14.72
N LYS A 161 -23.10 -16.17 16.05
CA LYS A 161 -23.47 -15.19 17.07
C LYS A 161 -22.34 -14.84 18.03
N ALA A 162 -21.23 -15.55 17.99
CA ALA A 162 -20.19 -15.43 18.98
C ALA A 162 -19.56 -14.02 19.03
N LEU A 163 -19.40 -13.37 17.87
CA LEU A 163 -18.92 -11.97 17.83
C LEU A 163 -20.04 -11.00 18.25
N VAL A 164 -21.29 -11.23 17.87
CA VAL A 164 -22.43 -10.41 18.33
C VAL A 164 -22.49 -10.40 19.85
N ASP A 165 -22.42 -11.59 20.49
CA ASP A 165 -22.47 -11.72 21.95
C ASP A 165 -21.24 -11.04 22.63
N PHE A 166 -20.07 -11.13 22.00
CA PHE A 166 -18.86 -10.42 22.47
C PHE A 166 -19.02 -8.90 22.37
N ILE A 167 -19.55 -8.38 21.24
CA ILE A 167 -19.80 -6.94 21.02
C ILE A 167 -20.77 -6.41 22.09
N ASP A 168 -21.83 -7.14 22.38
CA ASP A 168 -22.80 -6.77 23.42
C ASP A 168 -22.16 -6.76 24.80
N LYS A 169 -21.40 -7.79 25.16
CA LYS A 169 -20.64 -7.86 26.42
C LYS A 169 -19.65 -6.70 26.59
N GLU A 170 -18.95 -6.32 25.54
CA GLU A 170 -18.02 -5.18 25.51
C GLU A 170 -18.75 -3.82 25.41
N ARG A 171 -20.08 -3.81 25.38
CA ARG A 171 -20.92 -2.61 25.23
C ARG A 171 -20.56 -1.75 24.02
N LEU A 172 -20.16 -2.39 22.92
CA LEU A 172 -19.88 -1.72 21.66
C LEU A 172 -21.19 -1.48 20.90
N PRO A 173 -21.36 -0.34 20.21
CA PRO A 173 -22.57 -0.07 19.46
C PRO A 173 -22.73 -1.05 18.27
N LEU A 174 -23.81 -1.82 18.24
CA LEU A 174 -24.09 -2.81 17.19
C LEU A 174 -24.21 -2.17 15.79
N ASN A 175 -24.77 -0.96 15.71
CA ASN A 175 -24.85 -0.22 14.46
C ASN A 175 -23.47 0.16 13.89
N VAL A 176 -22.49 0.41 14.74
CA VAL A 176 -21.10 0.66 14.32
C VAL A 176 -20.46 -0.63 13.80
N ALA A 177 -20.68 -1.76 14.49
CA ALA A 177 -20.19 -3.07 14.07
C ALA A 177 -20.82 -3.52 12.74
N GLU A 178 -22.09 -3.23 12.52
CA GLU A 178 -22.79 -3.44 11.24
C GLU A 178 -22.18 -2.56 10.13
N LYS A 179 -21.95 -1.28 10.40
CA LYS A 179 -21.39 -0.31 9.45
C LYS A 179 -19.98 -0.69 8.96
N VAL A 180 -19.18 -1.36 9.77
CA VAL A 180 -17.86 -1.89 9.39
C VAL A 180 -17.91 -3.34 8.88
N GLY A 181 -19.10 -3.91 8.72
CA GLY A 181 -19.30 -5.24 8.13
C GLY A 181 -18.88 -6.41 9.03
N LEU A 182 -18.72 -6.22 10.33
CA LEU A 182 -18.44 -7.29 11.29
C LEU A 182 -19.65 -8.19 11.52
N ILE A 183 -20.81 -7.58 11.57
CA ILE A 183 -22.12 -8.24 11.77
C ILE A 183 -23.10 -7.74 10.68
N LYS A 184 -24.17 -8.47 10.51
CA LYS A 184 -25.28 -8.11 9.59
C LYS A 184 -26.59 -8.59 10.14
N LYS A 185 -27.70 -7.98 9.70
CA LYS A 185 -29.04 -8.46 10.01
C LYS A 185 -29.43 -9.63 9.10
N ASP A 186 -30.06 -10.63 9.66
CA ASP A 186 -30.73 -11.69 8.91
C ASP A 186 -32.14 -11.22 8.44
N ALA A 187 -32.87 -12.08 7.72
CA ALA A 187 -34.18 -11.76 7.21
C ALA A 187 -35.22 -11.46 8.31
N ALA A 188 -34.99 -11.92 9.53
CA ALA A 188 -35.85 -11.65 10.70
C ALA A 188 -35.39 -10.40 11.48
N GLY A 189 -34.38 -9.67 10.99
CA GLY A 189 -33.83 -8.48 11.63
C GLY A 189 -32.87 -8.75 12.77
N ASN A 190 -32.50 -10.02 13.05
CA ASN A 190 -31.56 -10.35 14.11
C ASN A 190 -30.12 -10.18 13.63
N TYR A 191 -29.25 -9.68 14.50
CA TYR A 191 -27.83 -9.59 14.20
C TYR A 191 -27.15 -10.97 14.15
N ARG A 192 -26.29 -11.14 13.16
CA ARG A 192 -25.48 -12.34 12.93
C ARG A 192 -24.05 -11.96 12.55
N ASP A 193 -23.10 -12.81 12.93
CA ASP A 193 -21.71 -12.64 12.51
C ASP A 193 -21.58 -12.73 10.99
N THR A 194 -20.83 -11.84 10.38
CA THR A 194 -20.53 -11.88 8.94
C THR A 194 -19.61 -13.05 8.62
N PHE A 195 -18.62 -13.28 9.46
CA PHE A 195 -17.63 -14.35 9.30
C PHE A 195 -17.96 -15.53 10.23
N ARG A 196 -17.94 -16.76 9.68
CA ARG A 196 -18.28 -17.98 10.42
C ARG A 196 -17.45 -19.15 9.94
N GLY A 197 -16.75 -19.84 10.86
CA GLY A 197 -15.92 -21.01 10.57
C GLY A 197 -14.75 -20.63 9.62
N ARG A 198 -14.08 -19.51 9.89
CA ARG A 198 -13.04 -18.96 9.01
C ARG A 198 -11.80 -18.54 9.78
N VAL A 199 -10.65 -18.80 9.20
CA VAL A 199 -9.40 -18.16 9.60
C VAL A 199 -9.45 -16.69 9.14
N MET A 200 -9.16 -15.77 10.06
CA MET A 200 -9.34 -14.35 9.89
C MET A 200 -8.01 -13.65 9.66
N PHE A 201 -7.95 -12.83 8.64
CA PHE A 201 -6.81 -12.00 8.24
C PHE A 201 -7.20 -10.53 8.44
N PRO A 202 -6.63 -9.83 9.44
CA PRO A 202 -6.87 -8.40 9.61
C PRO A 202 -6.24 -7.62 8.46
N ILE A 203 -7.04 -6.78 7.80
CA ILE A 203 -6.57 -5.86 6.75
C ILE A 203 -6.33 -4.51 7.39
N LYS A 204 -5.13 -3.95 7.22
CA LYS A 204 -4.71 -2.70 7.83
C LYS A 204 -4.56 -1.59 6.79
N ASP A 205 -4.76 -0.36 7.22
CA ASP A 205 -4.37 0.81 6.45
C ASP A 205 -2.85 1.07 6.57
N LYS A 206 -2.33 2.04 5.81
CA LYS A 206 -0.90 2.42 5.83
C LYS A 206 -0.37 2.85 7.20
N ALA A 207 -1.24 3.18 8.14
CA ALA A 207 -0.90 3.57 9.50
C ALA A 207 -0.99 2.41 10.51
N GLY A 208 -1.32 1.19 10.04
CA GLY A 208 -1.44 -0.01 10.85
C GLY A 208 -2.79 -0.18 11.55
N TYR A 209 -3.78 0.69 11.32
CA TYR A 209 -5.12 0.51 11.86
C TYR A 209 -5.87 -0.57 11.08
N ILE A 210 -6.53 -1.48 11.80
CA ILE A 210 -7.38 -2.49 11.18
C ILE A 210 -8.62 -1.81 10.61
N ILE A 211 -8.84 -1.96 9.29
CA ILE A 211 -9.95 -1.35 8.55
C ILE A 211 -10.94 -2.37 7.98
N ALA A 212 -10.56 -3.64 7.93
CA ALA A 212 -11.38 -4.73 7.42
C ALA A 212 -10.82 -6.09 7.81
N PHE A 213 -11.52 -7.15 7.40
CA PHE A 213 -11.06 -8.54 7.52
C PHE A 213 -11.27 -9.31 6.23
N ALA A 214 -10.38 -10.26 5.98
CA ALA A 214 -10.63 -11.39 5.09
C ALA A 214 -10.81 -12.65 5.92
N GLY A 215 -11.67 -13.56 5.45
CA GLY A 215 -11.95 -14.82 6.13
C GLY A 215 -11.83 -16.01 5.19
N ARG A 216 -10.86 -16.91 5.41
CA ARG A 216 -10.69 -18.17 4.67
C ARG A 216 -11.41 -19.30 5.35
N THR A 217 -12.28 -20.02 4.63
CA THR A 217 -12.96 -21.20 5.20
C THR A 217 -11.98 -22.32 5.51
N ILE A 218 -12.18 -22.99 6.65
CA ILE A 218 -11.47 -24.23 6.99
C ILE A 218 -12.25 -25.47 6.55
N SER A 219 -13.50 -25.31 6.08
CA SER A 219 -14.34 -26.40 5.61
C SER A 219 -13.84 -26.91 4.26
N SER A 220 -13.76 -28.24 4.12
CA SER A 220 -13.49 -28.94 2.87
C SER A 220 -14.66 -28.96 1.89
N THR A 221 -15.84 -28.48 2.31
CA THR A 221 -17.06 -28.51 1.49
C THR A 221 -16.94 -27.53 0.33
N LYS A 222 -16.96 -28.02 -0.91
CA LYS A 222 -16.83 -27.22 -2.15
C LYS A 222 -17.90 -26.12 -2.34
N SER A 223 -19.01 -26.18 -1.60
CA SER A 223 -20.13 -25.22 -1.69
C SER A 223 -19.86 -23.85 -1.05
N ARG A 224 -18.74 -23.65 -0.34
CA ARG A 224 -18.41 -22.38 0.33
C ARG A 224 -17.29 -21.65 -0.40
N CYS A 225 -17.49 -20.36 -0.67
CA CYS A 225 -16.41 -19.50 -1.16
C CYS A 225 -15.16 -19.64 -0.28
N LYS A 226 -14.01 -19.94 -0.89
CA LYS A 226 -12.71 -20.13 -0.22
C LYS A 226 -12.37 -18.91 0.64
N TYR A 227 -12.49 -17.72 0.09
CA TYR A 227 -12.31 -16.44 0.79
C TYR A 227 -13.56 -15.58 0.71
N ILE A 228 -13.86 -14.87 1.78
CA ILE A 228 -14.77 -13.73 1.79
C ILE A 228 -14.05 -12.55 2.45
N ASN A 229 -14.30 -11.34 1.96
CA ASN A 229 -13.77 -10.11 2.54
C ASN A 229 -14.91 -9.30 3.17
N SER A 230 -14.57 -8.38 4.08
CA SER A 230 -15.50 -7.34 4.51
C SER A 230 -16.16 -6.69 3.29
N PRO A 231 -17.42 -6.24 3.39
CA PRO A 231 -18.03 -5.39 2.37
C PRO A 231 -17.27 -4.07 2.24
N GLU A 232 -17.58 -3.28 1.21
CA GLU A 232 -17.16 -1.88 1.14
C GLU A 232 -17.71 -1.12 2.35
N THR A 233 -16.86 -0.32 3.00
CA THR A 233 -17.22 0.45 4.20
C THR A 233 -16.61 1.85 4.13
N PRO A 234 -16.96 2.79 5.01
CA PRO A 234 -16.30 4.08 5.08
C PRO A 234 -14.78 4.02 5.32
N LEU A 235 -14.29 2.89 5.88
CA LEU A 235 -12.85 2.68 6.14
C LEU A 235 -12.16 1.82 5.10
N PHE A 236 -12.90 0.99 4.35
CA PHE A 236 -12.34 -0.04 3.49
C PHE A 236 -12.91 -0.01 2.08
N ARG A 237 -12.03 0.17 1.11
CA ARG A 237 -12.31 0.05 -0.33
C ARG A 237 -11.34 -0.96 -0.93
N LYS A 238 -11.88 -2.08 -1.43
CA LYS A 238 -11.06 -3.18 -2.01
C LYS A 238 -10.16 -2.70 -3.13
N SER A 239 -10.69 -1.83 -4.00
CA SER A 239 -9.95 -1.29 -5.15
C SER A 239 -8.81 -0.34 -4.76
N ALA A 240 -8.74 0.11 -3.52
CA ALA A 240 -7.75 1.07 -3.02
C ALA A 240 -7.05 0.61 -1.74
N THR A 241 -7.10 -0.70 -1.45
CA THR A 241 -6.47 -1.28 -0.26
C THR A 241 -5.56 -2.43 -0.66
N LEU A 242 -4.33 -2.41 -0.17
CA LEU A 242 -3.34 -3.47 -0.34
C LEU A 242 -3.03 -4.09 1.02
N PHE A 243 -3.17 -5.40 1.14
CA PHE A 243 -2.80 -6.16 2.34
C PHE A 243 -1.29 -6.14 2.53
N GLY A 244 -0.84 -5.93 3.77
CA GLY A 244 0.58 -5.88 4.14
C GLY A 244 1.29 -4.57 3.82
N LEU A 245 0.59 -3.56 3.26
CA LEU A 245 1.18 -2.28 2.89
C LEU A 245 1.84 -1.59 4.08
N ASP A 246 1.19 -1.61 5.26
CA ASP A 246 1.68 -1.01 6.50
C ASP A 246 3.10 -1.49 6.87
N GLY A 247 3.34 -2.79 6.74
CA GLY A 247 4.64 -3.40 7.02
C GLY A 247 5.65 -3.33 5.88
N ALA A 248 5.19 -3.12 4.63
CA ALA A 248 6.07 -3.16 3.46
C ALA A 248 6.71 -1.80 3.13
N ILE A 249 6.14 -0.68 3.56
CA ILE A 249 6.52 0.68 3.13
C ILE A 249 8.01 0.96 3.28
N GLU A 250 8.62 0.64 4.41
CA GLU A 250 10.04 0.94 4.64
C GLU A 250 10.95 0.09 3.73
N ALA A 251 10.64 -1.21 3.57
CA ALA A 251 11.39 -2.07 2.66
C ALA A 251 11.20 -1.65 1.19
N MET A 252 10.00 -1.20 0.82
CA MET A 252 9.70 -0.66 -0.51
C MET A 252 10.53 0.59 -0.82
N LYS A 253 10.60 1.54 0.11
CA LYS A 253 11.41 2.77 -0.05
C LYS A 253 12.89 2.45 -0.17
N LEU A 254 13.39 1.52 0.65
CA LEU A 254 14.80 1.13 0.66
C LEU A 254 15.21 0.45 -0.65
N LYS A 255 14.35 -0.44 -1.18
CA LYS A 255 14.65 -1.24 -2.38
C LYS A 255 14.20 -0.57 -3.68
N GLY A 256 13.35 0.46 -3.64
CA GLY A 256 12.78 1.13 -4.81
C GLY A 256 11.81 0.28 -5.63
N GLU A 257 11.43 -0.91 -5.12
CA GLU A 257 10.57 -1.87 -5.80
C GLU A 257 9.63 -2.59 -4.82
N VAL A 258 8.56 -3.16 -5.37
CA VAL A 258 7.57 -3.92 -4.61
C VAL A 258 7.14 -5.17 -5.37
N TYR A 259 6.95 -6.27 -4.65
CA TYR A 259 6.31 -7.47 -5.16
C TYR A 259 4.80 -7.39 -4.92
N VAL A 260 4.01 -7.74 -5.94
CA VAL A 260 2.56 -7.75 -5.88
C VAL A 260 2.07 -9.17 -6.12
N VAL A 261 1.37 -9.73 -5.15
CA VAL A 261 0.77 -11.08 -5.20
C VAL A 261 -0.76 -10.98 -5.07
N GLU A 262 -1.47 -12.08 -5.32
CA GLU A 262 -2.93 -12.12 -5.24
C GLU A 262 -3.45 -12.50 -3.85
N GLY A 263 -2.76 -13.40 -3.15
CA GLY A 263 -3.24 -14.04 -1.94
C GLY A 263 -2.58 -13.54 -0.64
N TYR A 264 -3.36 -13.57 0.43
CA TYR A 264 -2.88 -13.23 1.78
C TYR A 264 -1.77 -14.17 2.25
N ILE A 265 -1.89 -15.47 1.96
CA ILE A 265 -0.92 -16.49 2.36
C ILE A 265 0.35 -16.37 1.51
N ASP A 266 0.23 -16.07 0.22
CA ASP A 266 1.38 -15.86 -0.68
C ASP A 266 2.30 -14.77 -0.12
N LEU A 267 1.71 -13.63 0.25
CA LEU A 267 2.44 -12.55 0.91
C LEU A 267 3.13 -13.03 2.19
N MET A 268 2.40 -13.77 3.04
CA MET A 268 2.95 -14.23 4.33
C MET A 268 4.12 -15.21 4.16
N GLN A 269 4.09 -16.07 3.13
CA GLN A 269 5.20 -16.98 2.81
C GLN A 269 6.41 -16.21 2.27
N MET A 270 6.20 -15.20 1.42
CA MET A 270 7.28 -14.33 0.97
C MET A 270 7.93 -13.59 2.15
N TRP A 271 7.13 -13.10 3.10
CA TRP A 271 7.65 -12.49 4.33
C TRP A 271 8.49 -13.47 5.15
N ALA A 272 8.05 -14.71 5.30
CA ALA A 272 8.81 -15.76 5.98
C ALA A 272 10.12 -16.10 5.25
N ALA A 273 10.15 -15.94 3.94
CA ALA A 273 11.35 -16.06 3.12
C ALA A 273 12.25 -14.79 3.14
N GLY A 274 11.93 -13.77 3.95
CA GLY A 274 12.72 -12.54 4.10
C GLY A 274 12.39 -11.45 3.06
N ILE A 275 11.35 -11.62 2.25
CA ILE A 275 10.92 -10.64 1.22
C ILE A 275 9.85 -9.74 1.81
N ASN A 276 10.25 -8.61 2.40
CA ASN A 276 9.36 -7.73 3.16
C ASN A 276 8.73 -6.60 2.33
N ASN A 277 9.23 -6.33 1.12
CA ASN A 277 8.67 -5.38 0.16
C ASN A 277 7.60 -6.03 -0.71
N VAL A 278 6.61 -6.67 -0.09
CA VAL A 278 5.53 -7.39 -0.77
C VAL A 278 4.16 -6.93 -0.28
N VAL A 279 3.21 -6.81 -1.19
CA VAL A 279 1.80 -6.49 -0.93
C VAL A 279 0.88 -7.45 -1.66
N ALA A 280 -0.34 -7.65 -1.13
CA ALA A 280 -1.33 -8.48 -1.82
C ALA A 280 -2.63 -7.69 -2.10
N THR A 281 -3.34 -8.06 -3.17
CA THR A 281 -4.68 -7.53 -3.43
C THR A 281 -5.68 -8.11 -2.44
N CYS A 282 -6.76 -7.36 -2.16
CA CYS A 282 -7.77 -7.78 -1.19
C CYS A 282 -8.94 -8.53 -1.86
N GLY A 283 -8.66 -9.61 -2.60
CA GLY A 283 -9.67 -10.41 -3.28
C GLY A 283 -10.40 -9.64 -4.39
N THR A 284 -9.71 -8.76 -5.05
CA THR A 284 -10.11 -8.06 -6.28
C THR A 284 -8.95 -8.06 -7.25
N ALA A 285 -9.22 -7.81 -8.52
CA ALA A 285 -8.16 -7.61 -9.49
C ALA A 285 -7.26 -6.42 -9.11
N PHE A 286 -6.01 -6.45 -9.54
CA PHE A 286 -5.09 -5.31 -9.39
C PHE A 286 -5.65 -4.11 -10.15
N THR A 287 -5.72 -2.94 -9.51
CA THR A 287 -6.42 -1.75 -10.00
C THR A 287 -5.47 -0.58 -10.29
N ARG A 288 -5.98 0.45 -10.96
CA ARG A 288 -5.26 1.70 -11.16
C ARG A 288 -4.98 2.42 -9.83
N GLU A 289 -5.90 2.36 -8.89
CA GLU A 289 -5.73 2.95 -7.56
C GLU A 289 -4.61 2.25 -6.79
N HIS A 290 -4.47 0.93 -6.90
CA HIS A 290 -3.34 0.19 -6.33
C HIS A 290 -2.02 0.67 -6.91
N VAL A 291 -1.92 0.82 -8.24
CA VAL A 291 -0.72 1.35 -8.90
C VAL A 291 -0.41 2.76 -8.40
N ALA A 292 -1.41 3.65 -8.33
CA ALA A 292 -1.25 5.02 -7.86
C ALA A 292 -0.79 5.10 -6.38
N ILE A 293 -1.21 4.14 -5.54
CA ILE A 293 -0.71 4.04 -4.16
C ILE A 293 0.76 3.63 -4.15
N LEU A 294 1.13 2.59 -4.90
CA LEU A 294 2.48 2.03 -4.92
C LEU A 294 3.50 3.00 -5.55
N LYS A 295 3.09 3.74 -6.59
CA LYS A 295 3.91 4.77 -7.27
C LYS A 295 4.47 5.82 -6.31
N ARG A 296 3.82 6.05 -5.16
CA ARG A 296 4.29 6.99 -4.13
C ARG A 296 5.56 6.52 -3.39
N TYR A 297 5.84 5.22 -3.45
CA TYR A 297 6.91 4.59 -2.68
C TYR A 297 7.99 3.96 -3.54
N VAL A 298 7.63 3.48 -4.74
CA VAL A 298 8.52 2.70 -5.60
C VAL A 298 8.41 3.11 -7.06
N ARG A 299 9.44 2.74 -7.85
CA ARG A 299 9.45 2.95 -9.32
C ARG A 299 9.23 1.66 -10.11
N ARG A 300 9.33 0.49 -9.47
CA ARG A 300 9.19 -0.82 -10.11
C ARG A 300 8.16 -1.69 -9.40
N LEU A 301 7.32 -2.33 -10.19
CA LEU A 301 6.37 -3.35 -9.75
C LEU A 301 6.86 -4.72 -10.23
N ASN A 302 7.04 -5.64 -9.31
CA ASN A 302 7.36 -7.05 -9.57
C ASN A 302 6.05 -7.84 -9.41
N LEU A 303 5.42 -8.23 -10.52
CA LEU A 303 4.13 -8.91 -10.51
C LEU A 303 4.35 -10.42 -10.41
N MET A 304 3.76 -11.05 -9.40
CA MET A 304 3.90 -12.47 -9.07
C MET A 304 2.50 -13.07 -8.87
N PHE A 305 1.80 -13.31 -9.97
CA PHE A 305 0.45 -13.87 -9.94
C PHE A 305 0.49 -15.36 -10.29
N ASP A 306 -0.61 -16.07 -10.05
CA ASP A 306 -0.69 -17.51 -10.27
C ASP A 306 -0.34 -17.89 -11.71
N GLY A 307 0.28 -19.05 -11.91
CA GLY A 307 0.73 -19.52 -13.24
C GLY A 307 -0.36 -20.02 -14.17
N ASP A 308 -1.64 -19.93 -13.78
CA ASP A 308 -2.80 -20.33 -14.56
C ASP A 308 -3.24 -19.26 -15.58
N ASP A 309 -4.23 -19.57 -16.40
CA ASP A 309 -4.76 -18.65 -17.42
C ASP A 309 -5.39 -17.39 -16.83
N ALA A 310 -5.96 -17.48 -15.64
CA ALA A 310 -6.55 -16.32 -14.95
C ALA A 310 -5.46 -15.38 -14.47
N GLY A 311 -4.41 -15.90 -13.86
CA GLY A 311 -3.24 -15.14 -13.43
C GLY A 311 -2.47 -14.53 -14.61
N ARG A 312 -2.33 -15.24 -15.74
CA ARG A 312 -1.74 -14.67 -16.97
C ARG A 312 -2.52 -13.46 -17.49
N LYS A 313 -3.85 -13.53 -17.51
CA LYS A 313 -4.71 -12.39 -17.87
C LYS A 313 -4.61 -11.24 -16.85
N ALA A 314 -4.48 -11.57 -15.58
CA ALA A 314 -4.28 -10.58 -14.53
C ALA A 314 -2.92 -9.88 -14.69
N LEU A 315 -1.83 -10.60 -15.00
CA LEU A 315 -0.52 -10.05 -15.33
C LEU A 315 -0.61 -9.06 -16.51
N GLN A 316 -1.22 -9.45 -17.63
CA GLN A 316 -1.41 -8.57 -18.79
C GLN A 316 -2.09 -7.24 -18.38
N LYS A 317 -3.21 -7.35 -17.67
CA LYS A 317 -3.93 -6.16 -17.18
C LYS A 317 -3.09 -5.32 -16.21
N GLY A 318 -2.38 -5.96 -15.29
CA GLY A 318 -1.53 -5.29 -14.31
C GLY A 318 -0.39 -4.51 -14.98
N ILE A 319 0.27 -5.11 -15.98
CA ILE A 319 1.31 -4.43 -16.76
C ILE A 319 0.73 -3.23 -17.50
N LEU A 320 -0.42 -3.38 -18.17
CA LEU A 320 -1.06 -2.29 -18.89
C LEU A 320 -1.47 -1.12 -17.99
N LEU A 321 -1.90 -1.41 -16.75
CA LEU A 321 -2.18 -0.38 -15.74
C LEU A 321 -0.90 0.33 -15.30
N ALA A 322 0.18 -0.42 -15.05
CA ALA A 322 1.46 0.14 -14.67
C ALA A 322 2.06 1.02 -15.77
N VAL A 323 1.99 0.59 -17.03
CA VAL A 323 2.43 1.37 -18.21
C VAL A 323 1.70 2.71 -18.30
N LYS A 324 0.38 2.73 -18.08
CA LYS A 324 -0.40 3.99 -18.05
C LYS A 324 0.05 4.96 -16.96
N GLU A 325 0.61 4.44 -15.89
CA GLU A 325 1.14 5.21 -14.78
C GLU A 325 2.68 5.38 -14.86
N GLU A 326 3.29 5.05 -16.01
CA GLU A 326 4.73 5.16 -16.27
C GLU A 326 5.61 4.40 -15.26
N MET A 327 5.12 3.27 -14.75
CA MET A 327 5.86 2.41 -13.83
C MET A 327 6.52 1.25 -14.58
N LYS A 328 7.77 0.94 -14.18
CA LYS A 328 8.46 -0.25 -14.67
C LYS A 328 7.83 -1.50 -14.08
N THR A 329 7.80 -2.57 -14.89
CA THR A 329 7.25 -3.85 -14.45
C THR A 329 8.21 -4.99 -14.77
N SER A 330 8.33 -5.92 -13.81
CA SER A 330 8.92 -7.24 -14.02
C SER A 330 7.86 -8.29 -13.70
N VAL A 331 7.89 -9.38 -14.45
CA VAL A 331 7.00 -10.53 -14.23
C VAL A 331 7.85 -11.70 -13.77
N PHE A 332 7.39 -12.36 -12.72
CA PHE A 332 8.00 -13.57 -12.17
C PHE A 332 7.08 -14.74 -12.47
N ILE A 333 7.61 -15.76 -13.12
CA ILE A 333 6.86 -16.91 -13.58
C ILE A 333 7.22 -18.10 -12.70
N PHE A 334 6.20 -18.66 -12.04
CA PHE A 334 6.33 -19.87 -11.24
C PHE A 334 6.38 -21.12 -12.13
N PRO A 335 7.07 -22.18 -11.70
CA PRO A 335 6.98 -23.50 -12.33
C PRO A 335 5.51 -23.95 -12.43
N GLU A 336 5.21 -24.76 -13.43
CA GLU A 336 3.85 -25.24 -13.68
C GLU A 336 3.26 -25.93 -12.44
N GLY A 337 2.01 -25.54 -12.09
CA GLY A 337 1.29 -26.07 -10.93
C GLY A 337 1.72 -25.50 -9.57
N GLN A 338 2.65 -24.54 -9.55
CA GLN A 338 3.05 -23.85 -8.32
C GLN A 338 2.48 -22.43 -8.26
N ASP A 339 2.16 -22.02 -7.04
CA ASP A 339 1.81 -20.66 -6.65
C ASP A 339 2.86 -20.12 -5.66
N PRO A 340 2.87 -18.84 -5.31
CA PRO A 340 3.81 -18.29 -4.34
C PRO A 340 3.78 -19.03 -2.99
N ASP A 341 2.60 -19.41 -2.47
CA ASP A 341 2.45 -20.16 -1.21
C ASP A 341 3.25 -21.48 -1.26
N SER A 342 3.02 -22.31 -2.26
CA SER A 342 3.68 -23.61 -2.39
C SER A 342 5.17 -23.47 -2.68
N PHE A 343 5.56 -22.53 -3.53
CA PHE A 343 6.96 -22.32 -3.93
C PHE A 343 7.84 -21.92 -2.73
N PHE A 344 7.47 -20.86 -2.02
CA PHE A 344 8.29 -20.37 -0.90
C PHE A 344 8.22 -21.29 0.33
N LYS A 345 7.08 -21.92 0.59
CA LYS A 345 6.92 -22.89 1.65
C LYS A 345 7.86 -24.10 1.48
N ASN A 346 8.14 -24.51 0.24
CA ASN A 346 9.05 -25.59 -0.08
C ASN A 346 10.52 -25.12 -0.19
N GLY A 347 10.86 -23.93 0.28
CA GLY A 347 12.22 -23.39 0.28
C GLY A 347 12.67 -22.83 -1.07
N GLY A 348 11.73 -22.52 -1.97
CA GLY A 348 12.02 -21.85 -3.24
C GLY A 348 12.64 -20.47 -2.99
N LYS A 349 13.60 -20.10 -3.85
CA LYS A 349 14.27 -18.79 -3.80
C LYS A 349 13.87 -17.99 -5.03
N ILE A 350 13.70 -16.69 -4.82
CA ILE A 350 13.21 -15.77 -5.88
C ILE A 350 14.16 -15.76 -7.10
N GLU A 351 15.46 -15.96 -6.87
CA GLU A 351 16.48 -16.01 -7.91
C GLU A 351 16.32 -17.22 -8.85
N ASN A 352 15.57 -18.24 -8.43
CA ASN A 352 15.29 -19.44 -9.22
C ASN A 352 14.06 -19.28 -10.12
N LEU A 353 13.33 -18.15 -10.03
CA LEU A 353 12.18 -17.87 -10.87
C LEU A 353 12.61 -17.28 -12.21
N ILE A 354 11.92 -17.67 -13.27
CA ILE A 354 12.05 -17.02 -14.58
C ILE A 354 11.51 -15.60 -14.45
N THR A 355 12.36 -14.64 -14.76
CA THR A 355 12.00 -13.22 -14.70
C THR A 355 12.14 -12.59 -16.07
N MET A 356 11.15 -11.79 -16.45
CA MET A 356 11.18 -11.00 -17.69
C MET A 356 10.58 -9.62 -17.48
N SER A 357 10.88 -8.68 -18.39
CA SER A 357 10.22 -7.38 -18.38
C SER A 357 8.73 -7.53 -18.70
N GLY A 358 7.90 -6.60 -18.18
CA GLY A 358 6.47 -6.61 -18.50
C GLY A 358 6.23 -6.45 -20.01
N PHE A 359 7.09 -5.72 -20.71
CA PHE A 359 6.98 -5.56 -22.18
C PHE A 359 7.27 -6.86 -22.94
N ASP A 360 8.30 -7.61 -22.53
CA ASP A 360 8.61 -8.90 -23.16
C ASP A 360 7.47 -9.90 -22.91
N PHE A 361 6.87 -9.88 -21.73
CA PHE A 361 5.70 -10.71 -21.43
C PHE A 361 4.49 -10.36 -22.31
N LEU A 362 4.18 -9.06 -22.49
CA LEU A 362 3.09 -8.64 -23.38
C LEU A 362 3.35 -9.05 -24.85
N LYS A 363 4.59 -8.89 -25.32
CA LYS A 363 5.00 -9.28 -26.67
C LYS A 363 4.83 -10.79 -26.89
N GLN A 364 5.30 -11.62 -25.94
CA GLN A 364 5.11 -13.08 -26.00
C GLN A 364 3.63 -13.49 -25.96
N SER A 365 2.80 -12.67 -25.32
CA SER A 365 1.35 -12.86 -25.24
C SER A 365 0.59 -12.38 -26.48
N GLY A 366 1.28 -11.93 -27.54
CA GLY A 366 0.66 -11.46 -28.79
C GLY A 366 0.00 -10.09 -28.70
N ILE A 367 0.32 -9.29 -27.66
CA ILE A 367 -0.23 -7.94 -27.48
C ILE A 367 0.66 -6.96 -28.24
N GLU A 368 0.06 -6.24 -29.21
CA GLU A 368 0.75 -5.18 -29.95
C GLU A 368 1.05 -3.99 -29.03
N MET A 369 2.29 -3.52 -29.09
CA MET A 369 2.74 -2.37 -28.32
C MET A 369 2.48 -1.06 -29.08
N ASN A 370 1.75 -0.15 -28.45
CA ASN A 370 1.61 1.22 -28.95
C ASN A 370 2.91 2.03 -28.76
N ALA A 371 2.99 3.22 -29.36
CA ALA A 371 4.18 4.08 -29.34
C ALA A 371 4.67 4.41 -27.90
N THR A 372 3.75 4.65 -26.96
CA THR A 372 4.09 4.92 -25.55
C THR A 372 4.75 3.70 -24.90
N MET A 373 4.22 2.50 -25.13
CA MET A 373 4.78 1.25 -24.61
C MET A 373 6.17 0.98 -25.20
N GLN A 374 6.35 1.21 -26.51
CA GLN A 374 7.63 1.04 -27.20
C GLN A 374 8.68 2.00 -26.63
N ASN A 375 8.33 3.26 -26.38
CA ASN A 375 9.23 4.24 -25.78
C ASN A 375 9.65 3.86 -24.36
N LEU A 376 8.70 3.46 -23.49
CA LEU A 376 9.02 3.00 -22.14
C LEU A 376 9.92 1.76 -22.16
N HIS A 377 9.66 0.81 -23.03
CA HIS A 377 10.52 -0.38 -23.19
C HIS A 377 11.94 0.00 -23.62
N ARG A 378 12.07 0.92 -24.59
CA ARG A 378 13.38 1.43 -25.03
C ARG A 378 14.13 2.10 -23.86
N LEU A 379 13.46 2.93 -23.07
CA LEU A 379 14.04 3.58 -21.89
C LEU A 379 14.50 2.55 -20.84
N GLU A 380 13.69 1.55 -20.55
CA GLU A 380 14.04 0.48 -19.60
C GLU A 380 15.28 -0.31 -20.07
N ARG A 381 15.39 -0.62 -21.37
CA ARG A 381 16.58 -1.29 -21.93
C ARG A 381 17.83 -0.42 -21.83
N LEU A 382 17.72 0.89 -22.08
CA LEU A 382 18.84 1.82 -21.96
C LEU A 382 19.32 1.92 -20.51
N GLU A 383 18.42 2.04 -19.55
CA GLU A 383 18.76 2.08 -18.12
C GLU A 383 19.43 0.78 -17.64
N ASN A 384 18.92 -0.38 -18.08
CA ASN A 384 19.53 -1.67 -17.77
C ASN A 384 20.94 -1.79 -18.38
N GLY A 385 21.13 -1.28 -19.59
CA GLY A 385 22.45 -1.22 -20.24
C GLY A 385 23.42 -0.32 -19.48
N VAL A 386 22.97 0.86 -19.04
CA VAL A 386 23.79 1.78 -18.22
C VAL A 386 24.11 1.19 -16.85
N ALA A 387 23.15 0.54 -16.19
CA ALA A 387 23.40 -0.15 -14.91
C ALA A 387 24.44 -1.28 -15.06
N TYR A 388 24.37 -2.03 -16.15
CA TYR A 388 25.37 -3.05 -16.47
C TYR A 388 26.75 -2.43 -16.68
N MET A 389 26.87 -1.36 -17.46
CA MET A 389 28.14 -0.65 -17.67
C MET A 389 28.70 -0.06 -16.37
N ALA A 390 27.84 0.54 -15.53
CA ALA A 390 28.26 1.08 -14.23
C ALA A 390 28.83 0.00 -13.30
N LYS A 391 28.28 -1.20 -13.37
CA LYS A 391 28.73 -2.35 -12.58
C LYS A 391 30.01 -3.00 -13.10
N THR A 392 30.13 -3.14 -14.43
CA THR A 392 31.24 -3.88 -15.08
C THR A 392 32.40 -2.98 -15.50
N MET A 393 32.12 -1.69 -15.78
CA MET A 393 33.09 -0.69 -16.26
C MET A 393 32.88 0.65 -15.55
N PRO A 394 33.08 0.73 -14.22
CA PRO A 394 32.74 1.93 -13.44
C PRO A 394 33.49 3.19 -13.89
N ASP A 395 34.71 3.06 -14.39
CA ASP A 395 35.51 4.19 -14.87
C ASP A 395 34.95 4.76 -16.18
N VAL A 396 34.46 3.90 -17.07
CA VAL A 396 33.78 4.31 -18.33
C VAL A 396 32.48 5.02 -17.99
N ALA A 397 31.69 4.49 -17.07
CA ALA A 397 30.44 5.11 -16.63
C ALA A 397 30.68 6.50 -16.00
N ARG A 398 31.72 6.64 -15.14
CA ARG A 398 32.12 7.93 -14.56
C ARG A 398 32.64 8.92 -15.62
N LEU A 399 33.33 8.43 -16.63
CA LEU A 399 33.85 9.28 -17.73
C LEU A 399 32.71 9.81 -18.59
N LEU A 400 31.71 9.00 -18.87
CA LEU A 400 30.49 9.41 -19.60
C LEU A 400 29.70 10.46 -18.80
N ALA A 401 29.56 10.28 -17.48
CA ALA A 401 28.89 11.24 -16.60
C ALA A 401 29.64 12.59 -16.49
N LYS A 402 30.99 12.55 -16.40
CA LYS A 402 31.82 13.77 -16.24
C LYS A 402 31.95 14.63 -17.49
N ARG A 403 31.85 14.08 -18.69
CA ARG A 403 32.08 14.82 -19.95
C ARG A 403 30.92 15.70 -20.39
N GLY A 404 29.81 15.74 -19.68
CA GLY A 404 28.65 16.53 -20.07
C GLY A 404 27.98 16.12 -21.38
N ASN A 405 28.45 15.05 -22.01
CA ASN A 405 28.05 14.59 -23.34
C ASN A 405 26.94 13.56 -23.31
N LEU A 406 26.30 13.33 -22.17
CA LEU A 406 25.11 12.46 -22.12
C LEU A 406 24.01 13.01 -23.05
N GLY A 407 23.92 14.34 -23.22
CA GLY A 407 22.99 15.00 -24.12
C GLY A 407 23.25 14.76 -25.62
N GLU A 408 24.48 14.41 -26.01
CA GLU A 408 24.82 14.07 -27.40
C GLU A 408 24.51 12.60 -27.71
N LEU A 409 24.55 11.72 -26.67
CA LEU A 409 24.36 10.28 -26.81
C LEU A 409 22.94 9.84 -26.46
N PHE A 410 22.27 10.57 -25.60
CA PHE A 410 20.95 10.19 -25.06
C PHE A 410 19.99 11.38 -25.11
N SER A 411 18.70 11.11 -25.25
CA SER A 411 17.67 12.17 -25.21
C SER A 411 17.58 12.77 -23.81
N PRO A 412 17.20 14.04 -23.68
CA PRO A 412 17.10 14.76 -22.37
C PRO A 412 16.24 14.04 -21.32
N GLU A 413 15.27 13.24 -21.77
CA GLU A 413 14.35 12.51 -20.88
C GLU A 413 15.01 11.31 -20.18
N VAL A 414 16.12 10.79 -20.73
CA VAL A 414 16.84 9.60 -20.23
C VAL A 414 18.00 9.99 -19.32
N ILE A 415 18.57 11.17 -19.50
CA ILE A 415 19.78 11.62 -18.81
C ILE A 415 19.64 11.55 -17.27
N PRO A 416 18.53 12.03 -16.65
CA PRO A 416 18.39 11.97 -15.19
C PRO A 416 18.41 10.55 -14.63
N ALA A 417 17.82 9.58 -15.34
CA ALA A 417 17.80 8.20 -14.93
C ALA A 417 19.19 7.54 -15.06
N ILE A 418 19.97 7.92 -16.07
CA ILE A 418 21.35 7.48 -16.27
C ILE A 418 22.24 8.04 -15.14
N GLU A 419 22.14 9.32 -14.83
CA GLU A 419 22.91 9.97 -13.77
C GLU A 419 22.60 9.36 -12.41
N GLU A 420 21.33 9.11 -12.11
CA GLU A 420 20.91 8.43 -10.87
C GLU A 420 21.47 7.00 -10.80
N THR A 421 21.44 6.26 -11.89
CA THR A 421 21.96 4.87 -11.95
C THR A 421 23.47 4.86 -11.74
N ILE A 422 24.21 5.78 -12.34
CA ILE A 422 25.68 5.91 -12.17
C ILE A 422 26.02 6.26 -10.72
N ASN A 423 25.28 7.17 -10.09
CA ASN A 423 25.49 7.61 -8.72
C ASN A 423 25.19 6.49 -7.71
N ASN A 424 24.13 5.69 -7.94
CA ASN A 424 23.74 4.59 -7.04
C ASN A 424 24.71 3.39 -7.09
N HIS A 425 25.38 3.17 -8.22
CA HIS A 425 26.33 2.05 -8.39
C HIS A 425 27.80 2.47 -8.29
N GLY A 426 28.09 3.77 -8.34
CA GLY A 426 29.43 4.33 -8.23
C GLY A 426 29.92 4.62 -6.81
N GLY A 427 29.05 4.48 -5.79
CA GLY A 427 29.34 4.80 -4.37
C GLY A 427 29.96 3.71 -3.52
N ALA A 428 30.18 2.52 -4.06
CA ALA A 428 30.73 1.39 -3.31
C ALA A 428 32.21 1.16 -3.65
N ARG A 429 33.10 2.11 -3.29
CA ARG A 429 34.55 1.92 -3.02
C ARG A 429 35.22 3.27 -2.74
N THR A 430 35.25 3.69 -1.53
CA THR A 430 36.43 4.31 -0.86
C THR A 430 36.52 3.78 0.53
#